data_4b1299e5d38db1bebaa1da2595796490
#
_entry.id   4b1299e5d38db1bebaa1da2595796490
#
_cell.length_a   1.000
_cell.length_b   1.000
_cell.length_c   1.000
_cell.angle_alpha   90.00
_cell.angle_beta   90.00
_cell.angle_gamma   90.00
#
_symmetry.space_group_name_H-M   'P 1'
#
loop_
_entity.id
_entity.type
_entity.pdbx_description
1 polymer ?
#
loop_
_entity_poly.entity_id
_entity_poly.type
_entity_poly.pdbx_seq_one_letter_code
_entity_poly.pdbx_strand_id
1 'polypeptide(L)'
;LAGCGNTSGGGDETSAASVSTTQGEEKTNGETVKLTALISKHSLTKDVNEMEWLRLLEEENGVDVEWQQLTADWDQKKSVMFAGGDIPDILVKATVTTDFATYNGLFENLAPYIDEGKMPNVAKMFEDHPELRVLCTDEKDGIYGIPNYRSLWPRTNRVLYINQTWLDNLGLQVPTTMDELEEVLIAFKNGDPNGNGDTTDEIPLDFSGFPTFMLACFGVPMMNESDGYFVEDGKVKNYRVDERYTTF
;
A
#
# COMPACT_ATOMS: atom_id res chain seq x y z
N LEU A 1 -43.33 28.78 -17.20
CA LEU A 1 -44.28 28.39 -18.25
C LEU A 1 -43.92 27.02 -18.81
N ALA A 2 -44.76 26.13 -18.55
CA ALA A 2 -45.17 24.85 -18.99
C ALA A 2 -44.66 24.26 -20.33
N GLY A 3 -44.53 22.95 -20.35
CA GLY A 3 -44.56 22.16 -21.56
C GLY A 3 -44.14 20.72 -21.33
N CYS A 4 -45.08 19.84 -21.08
CA CYS A 4 -44.98 18.38 -21.04
C CYS A 4 -44.67 17.78 -22.41
N GLY A 5 -43.91 16.69 -22.44
CA GLY A 5 -43.78 15.81 -23.59
C GLY A 5 -43.27 14.45 -23.16
N ASN A 6 -44.20 13.52 -23.01
CA ASN A 6 -43.98 12.11 -22.67
C ASN A 6 -43.71 11.31 -23.93
N THR A 7 -42.64 10.48 -23.96
CA THR A 7 -42.65 9.22 -24.72
C THR A 7 -41.74 8.18 -24.09
N SER A 8 -42.34 7.09 -23.88
CA SER A 8 -41.96 5.77 -23.40
C SER A 8 -40.80 5.09 -24.16
N GLY A 9 -40.03 4.26 -23.46
CA GLY A 9 -39.54 3.02 -24.04
C GLY A 9 -38.11 2.65 -23.65
N GLY A 10 -37.95 1.52 -22.97
CA GLY A 10 -36.76 0.73 -22.95
C GLY A 10 -36.09 0.65 -21.58
N GLY A 11 -36.53 -0.30 -20.76
CA GLY A 11 -35.82 -0.67 -19.56
C GLY A 11 -34.53 -1.41 -19.89
N ASP A 12 -33.47 -1.06 -19.18
CA ASP A 12 -32.33 -1.93 -18.98
C ASP A 12 -32.17 -2.09 -17.48
N GLU A 13 -32.64 -3.24 -17.00
CA GLU A 13 -32.51 -3.66 -15.62
C GLU A 13 -31.03 -4.04 -15.39
N THR A 14 -30.25 -3.17 -14.81
CA THR A 14 -29.00 -3.55 -14.19
C THR A 14 -29.31 -4.34 -12.91
N SER A 15 -29.25 -5.66 -13.06
CA SER A 15 -29.31 -6.63 -11.99
C SER A 15 -28.24 -6.33 -10.95
N ALA A 16 -28.66 -5.79 -9.82
CA ALA A 16 -27.84 -5.78 -8.61
C ALA A 16 -27.65 -7.24 -8.17
N ALA A 17 -26.46 -7.76 -8.34
CA ALA A 17 -26.07 -9.04 -7.78
C ALA A 17 -26.16 -8.96 -6.26
N SER A 18 -27.20 -9.56 -5.71
CA SER A 18 -27.32 -9.83 -4.29
C SER A 18 -26.23 -10.83 -3.91
N VAL A 19 -25.24 -10.37 -3.17
CA VAL A 19 -24.29 -11.24 -2.49
C VAL A 19 -25.06 -12.06 -1.47
N SER A 20 -25.26 -13.32 -1.78
CA SER A 20 -25.80 -14.31 -0.86
C SER A 20 -24.72 -14.62 0.17
N THR A 21 -24.84 -14.06 1.34
CA THR A 21 -24.04 -14.44 2.52
C THR A 21 -24.51 -15.83 2.94
N THR A 22 -23.72 -16.84 2.60
CA THR A 22 -23.87 -18.17 3.18
C THR A 22 -23.30 -18.10 4.60
N GLN A 23 -24.16 -17.92 5.58
CA GLN A 23 -23.84 -18.05 7.00
C GLN A 23 -23.47 -19.51 7.28
N GLY A 24 -22.22 -19.74 7.59
CA GLY A 24 -21.82 -20.90 8.37
C GLY A 24 -22.10 -20.59 9.84
N GLU A 25 -23.31 -20.96 10.32
CA GLU A 25 -23.62 -20.91 11.75
C GLU A 25 -22.90 -22.07 12.47
N GLU A 26 -21.68 -21.84 12.94
CA GLU A 26 -21.22 -22.45 14.19
C GLU A 26 -21.47 -21.43 15.30
N LYS A 27 -22.60 -21.56 15.99
CA LYS A 27 -22.85 -20.86 17.25
C LYS A 27 -21.88 -21.41 18.28
N THR A 28 -20.78 -20.70 18.53
CA THR A 28 -19.99 -20.88 19.72
C THR A 28 -20.85 -20.57 20.94
N ASN A 29 -20.83 -21.47 21.91
CA ASN A 29 -21.49 -21.34 23.22
C ASN A 29 -21.01 -20.03 23.87
N GLY A 30 -21.75 -18.98 23.82
CA GLY A 30 -21.82 -17.78 24.67
C GLY A 30 -20.59 -17.22 25.40
N GLU A 31 -19.39 -17.73 25.15
CA GLU A 31 -18.16 -17.32 25.77
C GLU A 31 -17.33 -16.50 24.77
N THR A 32 -17.10 -15.22 25.09
CA THR A 32 -16.28 -14.32 24.28
C THR A 32 -14.81 -14.76 24.34
N VAL A 33 -14.19 -14.97 23.17
CA VAL A 33 -12.78 -15.34 23.09
C VAL A 33 -11.92 -14.08 23.20
N LYS A 34 -10.99 -14.08 24.16
CA LYS A 34 -10.03 -12.98 24.32
C LYS A 34 -8.81 -13.22 23.45
N LEU A 35 -8.44 -12.20 22.70
CA LEU A 35 -7.27 -12.19 21.83
C LEU A 35 -6.42 -10.96 22.12
N THR A 36 -5.13 -11.07 21.87
CA THR A 36 -4.20 -9.95 21.89
C THR A 36 -3.78 -9.59 20.46
N ALA A 37 -3.72 -8.30 20.15
CA ALA A 37 -3.29 -7.85 18.85
C ALA A 37 -2.34 -6.66 18.94
N LEU A 38 -1.37 -6.60 18.03
CA LEU A 38 -0.48 -5.45 17.88
C LEU A 38 -0.63 -4.88 16.48
N ILE A 39 -0.79 -3.56 16.40
CA ILE A 39 -0.78 -2.82 15.16
C ILE A 39 0.35 -1.78 15.12
N SER A 40 1.15 -1.83 14.05
CA SER A 40 2.03 -0.73 13.68
C SER A 40 1.24 0.26 12.82
N LYS A 41 0.92 1.44 13.37
CA LYS A 41 0.07 2.43 12.71
C LYS A 41 0.77 3.76 12.51
N HIS A 42 0.32 4.53 11.52
CA HIS A 42 0.76 5.90 11.34
C HIS A 42 0.30 6.78 12.51
N SER A 43 1.10 7.78 12.90
CA SER A 43 0.79 8.69 14.01
C SER A 43 -0.54 9.44 13.87
N LEU A 44 -0.97 9.72 12.63
CA LEU A 44 -2.24 10.35 12.32
C LEU A 44 -3.43 9.37 12.28
N THR A 45 -3.19 8.06 12.44
CA THR A 45 -4.28 7.09 12.49
C THR A 45 -4.97 7.20 13.85
N LYS A 46 -6.30 7.29 13.83
CA LYS A 46 -7.14 7.29 15.02
C LYS A 46 -6.84 6.10 15.94
N ASP A 47 -7.14 6.21 17.21
CA ASP A 47 -7.08 5.07 18.15
C ASP A 47 -7.98 3.94 17.62
N VAL A 48 -7.44 2.71 17.55
CA VAL A 48 -8.18 1.58 16.99
C VAL A 48 -9.36 1.19 17.86
N ASN A 49 -9.27 1.39 19.20
CA ASN A 49 -10.37 1.16 20.13
C ASN A 49 -11.56 2.13 19.93
N GLU A 50 -11.34 3.24 19.21
CA GLU A 50 -12.38 4.20 18.85
C GLU A 50 -12.96 3.98 17.44
N MET A 51 -12.56 2.90 16.76
CA MET A 51 -13.05 2.55 15.42
C MET A 51 -14.30 1.68 15.53
N GLU A 52 -15.46 2.27 15.26
CA GLU A 52 -16.76 1.59 15.37
C GLU A 52 -16.83 0.31 14.53
N TRP A 53 -16.30 0.33 13.32
CA TRP A 53 -16.29 -0.85 12.45
C TRP A 53 -15.53 -2.04 13.06
N LEU A 54 -14.47 -1.78 13.81
CA LEU A 54 -13.67 -2.81 14.46
C LEU A 54 -14.45 -3.41 15.64
N ARG A 55 -15.06 -2.55 16.46
CA ARG A 55 -15.94 -2.99 17.55
C ARG A 55 -17.11 -3.86 17.04
N LEU A 56 -17.73 -3.46 15.93
CA LEU A 56 -18.80 -4.25 15.31
C LEU A 56 -18.30 -5.61 14.82
N LEU A 57 -17.08 -5.64 14.26
CA LEU A 57 -16.45 -6.89 13.81
C LEU A 57 -16.16 -7.83 15.00
N GLU A 58 -15.69 -7.30 16.12
CA GLU A 58 -15.45 -8.06 17.35
C GLU A 58 -16.75 -8.63 17.92
N GLU A 59 -17.80 -7.81 17.99
CA GLU A 59 -19.14 -8.24 18.43
C GLU A 59 -19.73 -9.33 17.52
N GLU A 60 -19.61 -9.17 16.19
CA GLU A 60 -20.14 -10.13 15.20
C GLU A 60 -19.45 -11.50 15.32
N ASN A 61 -18.15 -11.50 15.64
CA ASN A 61 -17.36 -12.73 15.74
C ASN A 61 -17.23 -13.27 17.17
N GLY A 62 -17.82 -12.61 18.17
CA GLY A 62 -17.75 -13.05 19.57
C GLY A 62 -16.32 -13.02 20.15
N VAL A 63 -15.51 -12.08 19.73
CA VAL A 63 -14.14 -11.88 20.19
C VAL A 63 -14.01 -10.56 20.95
N ASP A 64 -13.03 -10.49 21.88
CA ASP A 64 -12.63 -9.29 22.61
C ASP A 64 -11.12 -9.13 22.40
N VAL A 65 -10.70 -8.07 21.71
CA VAL A 65 -9.32 -7.90 21.27
C VAL A 65 -8.63 -6.79 22.06
N GLU A 66 -7.58 -7.16 22.80
CA GLU A 66 -6.70 -6.21 23.46
C GLU A 66 -5.65 -5.68 22.49
N TRP A 67 -5.78 -4.40 22.08
CA TRP A 67 -4.94 -3.76 21.08
C TRP A 67 -3.74 -3.05 21.65
N GLN A 68 -2.54 -3.49 21.27
CA GLN A 68 -1.29 -2.74 21.41
C GLN A 68 -1.04 -1.89 20.16
N GLN A 69 -0.92 -0.57 20.32
CA GLN A 69 -0.79 0.36 19.20
C GLN A 69 0.58 1.04 19.22
N LEU A 70 1.36 0.85 18.17
CA LEU A 70 2.69 1.44 18.03
C LEU A 70 2.73 2.41 16.85
N THR A 71 3.33 3.58 17.07
CA THR A 71 3.48 4.64 16.05
C THR A 71 4.95 4.93 15.71
N ALA A 72 5.89 4.39 16.49
CA ALA A 72 7.33 4.60 16.30
C ALA A 72 8.15 3.43 16.88
N ASP A 73 9.43 3.36 16.52
CA ASP A 73 10.46 2.45 17.05
C ASP A 73 10.10 0.95 16.94
N TRP A 74 9.23 0.61 15.97
CA TRP A 74 8.78 -0.76 15.82
C TRP A 74 9.91 -1.73 15.54
N ASP A 75 10.86 -1.41 14.65
CA ASP A 75 11.93 -2.33 14.26
C ASP A 75 12.82 -2.75 15.44
N GLN A 76 13.07 -1.85 16.38
CA GLN A 76 13.83 -2.16 17.61
C GLN A 76 13.00 -3.05 18.55
N LYS A 77 11.74 -2.70 18.79
CA LYS A 77 10.83 -3.46 19.65
C LYS A 77 10.54 -4.85 19.09
N LYS A 78 10.36 -4.93 17.76
CA LYS A 78 10.12 -6.17 17.03
C LYS A 78 11.22 -7.20 17.28
N SER A 79 12.47 -6.81 17.11
CA SER A 79 13.60 -7.71 17.30
C SER A 79 13.66 -8.32 18.70
N VAL A 80 13.39 -7.53 19.74
CA VAL A 80 13.35 -8.00 21.11
C VAL A 80 12.16 -8.92 21.36
N MET A 81 10.98 -8.53 20.93
CA MET A 81 9.74 -9.29 21.07
C MET A 81 9.83 -10.65 20.39
N PHE A 82 10.25 -10.68 19.12
CA PHE A 82 10.34 -11.91 18.34
C PHE A 82 11.45 -12.84 18.84
N ALA A 83 12.59 -12.31 19.27
CA ALA A 83 13.64 -13.12 19.88
C ALA A 83 13.23 -13.71 21.23
N GLY A 84 12.35 -13.02 21.98
CA GLY A 84 11.77 -13.52 23.23
C GLY A 84 10.67 -14.56 23.04
N GLY A 85 10.07 -14.65 21.86
CA GLY A 85 8.96 -15.56 21.58
C GLY A 85 7.62 -15.14 22.20
N ASP A 86 7.58 -13.97 22.83
CA ASP A 86 6.36 -13.42 23.46
C ASP A 86 5.70 -12.43 22.50
N ILE A 87 4.89 -12.97 21.58
CA ILE A 87 4.16 -12.18 20.57
C ILE A 87 2.66 -12.24 20.82
N PRO A 88 1.91 -11.19 20.45
CA PRO A 88 0.45 -11.21 20.44
C PRO A 88 -0.11 -12.26 19.47
N ASP A 89 -1.37 -12.64 19.67
CA ASP A 89 -2.06 -13.59 18.78
C ASP A 89 -2.16 -13.08 17.35
N ILE A 90 -2.28 -11.75 17.17
CA ILE A 90 -2.44 -11.10 15.87
C ILE A 90 -1.44 -9.95 15.70
N LEU A 91 -0.74 -9.93 14.59
CA LEU A 91 0.17 -8.85 14.20
C LEU A 91 -0.34 -8.16 12.92
N VAL A 92 -0.69 -6.87 13.03
CA VAL A 92 -1.25 -6.09 11.93
C VAL A 92 -0.24 -5.06 11.45
N LYS A 93 0.18 -5.15 10.17
CA LYS A 93 1.21 -4.27 9.56
C LYS A 93 2.51 -4.23 10.36
N ALA A 94 2.86 -5.32 10.99
CA ALA A 94 3.96 -5.42 11.94
C ALA A 94 5.04 -6.45 11.53
N THR A 95 4.84 -7.15 10.43
CA THR A 95 5.77 -8.14 9.89
C THR A 95 6.19 -7.83 8.47
N VAL A 96 7.36 -8.32 8.10
CA VAL A 96 7.86 -8.38 6.72
C VAL A 96 8.21 -9.83 6.38
N THR A 97 8.31 -10.15 5.11
CA THR A 97 8.51 -11.55 4.65
C THR A 97 9.74 -12.21 5.27
N THR A 98 10.82 -11.46 5.49
CA THR A 98 12.05 -11.97 6.10
C THR A 98 11.90 -12.36 7.57
N ASP A 99 10.90 -11.83 8.29
CA ASP A 99 10.65 -12.19 9.69
C ASP A 99 10.26 -13.65 9.81
N PHE A 100 9.45 -14.17 8.88
CA PHE A 100 8.97 -15.56 8.89
C PHE A 100 10.12 -16.58 8.73
N ALA A 101 11.13 -16.25 7.93
CA ALA A 101 12.33 -17.07 7.78
C ALA A 101 13.28 -16.94 8.99
N THR A 102 13.44 -15.71 9.51
CA THR A 102 14.36 -15.40 10.61
C THR A 102 13.88 -16.01 11.94
N TYR A 103 12.58 -15.93 12.19
CA TYR A 103 11.96 -16.42 13.44
C TYR A 103 11.08 -17.64 13.17
N ASN A 104 11.68 -18.63 12.53
CA ASN A 104 11.01 -19.87 12.14
C ASN A 104 10.34 -20.56 13.35
N GLY A 105 9.08 -20.92 13.20
CA GLY A 105 8.27 -21.57 14.23
C GLY A 105 7.59 -20.59 15.21
N LEU A 106 7.78 -19.27 15.05
CA LEU A 106 7.07 -18.27 15.84
C LEU A 106 5.67 -17.98 15.30
N PHE A 107 5.45 -18.18 14.02
CA PHE A 107 4.21 -17.88 13.31
C PHE A 107 3.48 -19.14 12.91
N GLU A 108 2.15 -19.11 13.00
CA GLU A 108 1.29 -20.21 12.57
C GLU A 108 1.25 -20.31 11.03
N ASN A 109 1.32 -21.54 10.51
CA ASN A 109 1.17 -21.79 9.08
C ASN A 109 -0.31 -21.77 8.68
N LEU A 110 -0.71 -20.77 7.93
CA LEU A 110 -2.09 -20.54 7.50
C LEU A 110 -2.50 -21.40 6.27
N ALA A 111 -1.54 -21.98 5.54
CA ALA A 111 -1.83 -22.73 4.31
C ALA A 111 -2.87 -23.85 4.52
N PRO A 112 -2.78 -24.69 5.57
CA PRO A 112 -3.78 -25.73 5.81
C PRO A 112 -5.19 -25.17 6.03
N TYR A 113 -5.31 -24.05 6.78
CA TYR A 113 -6.61 -23.43 7.07
C TYR A 113 -7.26 -22.84 5.82
N ILE A 114 -6.43 -22.29 4.91
CA ILE A 114 -6.89 -21.75 3.63
C ILE A 114 -7.38 -22.90 2.73
N ASP A 115 -6.58 -23.96 2.61
CA ASP A 115 -6.84 -25.10 1.71
C ASP A 115 -8.03 -25.97 2.22
N GLU A 116 -8.24 -26.03 3.53
CA GLU A 116 -9.42 -26.70 4.15
C GLU A 116 -10.70 -25.83 4.11
N GLY A 117 -10.64 -24.62 3.55
CA GLY A 117 -11.78 -23.72 3.43
C GLY A 117 -12.17 -22.99 4.72
N LYS A 118 -11.33 -23.03 5.77
CA LYS A 118 -11.57 -22.31 7.03
C LYS A 118 -11.34 -20.81 6.91
N MET A 119 -10.67 -20.36 5.84
CA MET A 119 -10.40 -18.96 5.53
C MET A 119 -10.96 -18.58 4.13
N PRO A 120 -12.29 -18.61 3.92
CA PRO A 120 -12.89 -18.52 2.60
C PRO A 120 -12.59 -17.18 1.89
N ASN A 121 -12.52 -16.08 2.62
CA ASN A 121 -12.22 -14.76 2.05
C ASN A 121 -10.77 -14.67 1.56
N VAL A 122 -9.82 -15.28 2.27
CA VAL A 122 -8.42 -15.36 1.85
C VAL A 122 -8.26 -16.29 0.67
N ALA A 123 -8.92 -17.45 0.68
CA ALA A 123 -8.94 -18.38 -0.44
C ALA A 123 -9.48 -17.70 -1.72
N LYS A 124 -10.58 -16.96 -1.60
CA LYS A 124 -11.14 -16.20 -2.72
C LYS A 124 -10.20 -15.09 -3.20
N MET A 125 -9.54 -14.37 -2.30
CA MET A 125 -8.55 -13.35 -2.68
C MET A 125 -7.40 -13.96 -3.48
N PHE A 126 -6.92 -15.14 -3.11
CA PHE A 126 -5.87 -15.85 -3.83
C PHE A 126 -6.34 -16.48 -5.16
N GLU A 127 -7.63 -16.83 -5.27
CA GLU A 127 -8.24 -17.23 -6.53
C GLU A 127 -8.32 -16.05 -7.51
N ASP A 128 -8.79 -14.90 -7.04
CA ASP A 128 -8.92 -13.68 -7.84
C ASP A 128 -7.54 -13.07 -8.19
N HIS A 129 -6.52 -13.29 -7.35
CA HIS A 129 -5.18 -12.73 -7.42
C HIS A 129 -4.12 -13.79 -7.10
N PRO A 130 -3.87 -14.76 -8.00
CA PRO A 130 -2.95 -15.88 -7.74
C PRO A 130 -1.51 -15.44 -7.47
N GLU A 131 -1.09 -14.29 -7.98
CA GLU A 131 0.21 -13.68 -7.67
C GLU A 131 0.41 -13.39 -6.19
N LEU A 132 -0.65 -13.06 -5.45
CA LEU A 132 -0.57 -12.80 -4.01
C LEU A 132 -0.24 -14.09 -3.24
N ARG A 133 -0.81 -15.22 -3.64
CA ARG A 133 -0.49 -16.51 -3.02
C ARG A 133 0.99 -16.85 -3.22
N VAL A 134 1.51 -16.66 -4.44
CA VAL A 134 2.94 -16.87 -4.75
C VAL A 134 3.84 -16.00 -3.87
N LEU A 135 3.49 -14.71 -3.70
CA LEU A 135 4.27 -13.78 -2.88
C LEU A 135 4.29 -14.13 -1.39
N CYS A 136 3.26 -14.82 -0.89
CA CYS A 136 3.11 -15.19 0.53
C CYS A 136 3.62 -16.58 0.84
N THR A 137 3.83 -17.41 -0.18
CA THR A 137 4.25 -18.80 -0.02
C THR A 137 5.77 -18.89 0.07
N ASP A 138 6.28 -19.58 1.10
CA ASP A 138 7.70 -19.85 1.26
C ASP A 138 8.16 -21.05 0.43
N GLU A 139 9.44 -21.38 0.49
CA GLU A 139 10.05 -22.52 -0.24
C GLU A 139 9.52 -23.91 0.20
N LYS A 140 8.76 -23.95 1.29
CA LYS A 140 8.17 -25.18 1.87
C LYS A 140 6.65 -25.20 1.79
N ASP A 141 6.08 -24.38 0.92
CA ASP A 141 4.65 -24.20 0.73
C ASP A 141 3.91 -23.64 1.97
N GLY A 142 4.63 -23.00 2.92
CA GLY A 142 4.06 -22.34 4.09
C GLY A 142 3.59 -20.94 3.80
N ILE A 143 2.48 -20.53 4.43
CA ILE A 143 1.94 -19.17 4.39
C ILE A 143 1.80 -18.69 5.83
N TYR A 144 2.55 -17.65 6.22
CA TYR A 144 2.62 -17.16 7.60
C TYR A 144 2.05 -15.75 7.76
N GLY A 145 1.51 -15.17 6.70
CA GLY A 145 0.90 -13.87 6.74
C GLY A 145 -0.02 -13.63 5.55
N ILE A 146 -1.04 -12.79 5.78
CA ILE A 146 -1.98 -12.39 4.73
C ILE A 146 -1.50 -11.06 4.17
N PRO A 147 -1.36 -10.93 2.84
CA PRO A 147 -0.87 -9.70 2.21
C PRO A 147 -1.90 -8.59 2.28
N ASN A 148 -1.43 -7.35 2.35
CA ASN A 148 -2.29 -6.19 2.19
C ASN A 148 -2.55 -5.95 0.69
N TYR A 149 -3.74 -6.30 0.23
CA TYR A 149 -4.19 -6.03 -1.14
C TYR A 149 -5.15 -4.84 -1.18
N ARG A 150 -4.90 -3.91 -2.10
CA ARG A 150 -5.73 -2.72 -2.32
C ARG A 150 -6.18 -2.62 -3.77
N SER A 151 -7.41 -3.03 -4.05
CA SER A 151 -8.00 -3.00 -5.40
C SER A 151 -8.23 -1.58 -5.94
N LEU A 152 -8.45 -0.62 -5.05
CA LEU A 152 -8.81 0.76 -5.41
C LEU A 152 -7.63 1.74 -5.28
N TRP A 153 -6.41 1.25 -5.08
CA TRP A 153 -5.25 2.12 -4.99
C TRP A 153 -4.87 2.65 -6.38
N PRO A 154 -4.56 3.95 -6.51
CA PRO A 154 -4.07 4.46 -7.78
C PRO A 154 -2.78 3.74 -8.19
N ARG A 155 -2.66 3.39 -9.47
CA ARG A 155 -1.47 2.70 -10.01
C ARG A 155 -0.20 3.53 -9.86
N THR A 156 -0.34 4.85 -9.74
CA THR A 156 0.73 5.79 -9.44
C THR A 156 0.43 6.45 -8.10
N ASN A 157 1.26 6.23 -7.11
CA ASN A 157 1.16 6.86 -5.80
C ASN A 157 2.11 8.05 -5.64
N ARG A 158 2.91 8.33 -6.64
CA ARG A 158 3.85 9.45 -6.69
C ARG A 158 3.56 10.28 -7.92
N VAL A 159 3.44 11.58 -7.73
CA VAL A 159 3.21 12.56 -8.78
C VAL A 159 4.15 13.74 -8.54
N LEU A 160 4.63 14.33 -9.63
CA LEU A 160 5.34 15.59 -9.58
C LEU A 160 4.32 16.71 -9.70
N TYR A 161 4.48 17.73 -8.88
CA TYR A 161 3.77 19.00 -8.97
C TYR A 161 4.77 20.07 -9.40
N ILE A 162 4.31 20.99 -10.23
CA ILE A 162 5.09 22.17 -10.59
C ILE A 162 4.33 23.41 -10.17
N ASN A 163 5.05 24.43 -9.70
CA ASN A 163 4.46 25.70 -9.31
C ASN A 163 4.13 26.51 -10.55
N GLN A 164 2.84 26.54 -10.93
CA GLN A 164 2.38 27.30 -12.09
C GLN A 164 2.66 28.80 -11.96
N THR A 165 2.51 29.37 -10.76
CA THR A 165 2.79 30.80 -10.54
C THR A 165 4.25 31.13 -10.84
N TRP A 166 5.17 30.25 -10.50
CA TRP A 166 6.60 30.44 -10.78
C TRP A 166 6.89 30.36 -12.29
N LEU A 167 6.23 29.46 -12.99
CA LEU A 167 6.31 29.39 -14.46
C LEU A 167 5.81 30.70 -15.08
N ASP A 168 4.63 31.16 -14.67
CA ASP A 168 4.00 32.36 -15.19
C ASP A 168 4.87 33.61 -14.95
N ASN A 169 5.42 33.75 -13.75
CA ASN A 169 6.28 34.86 -13.36
C ASN A 169 7.57 34.96 -14.19
N LEU A 170 8.11 33.79 -14.56
CA LEU A 170 9.32 33.71 -15.40
C LEU A 170 9.01 33.58 -16.91
N GLY A 171 7.74 33.55 -17.30
CA GLY A 171 7.33 33.40 -18.70
C GLY A 171 7.64 32.02 -19.29
N LEU A 172 7.68 30.98 -18.45
CA LEU A 172 8.01 29.61 -18.85
C LEU A 172 6.75 28.79 -19.09
N GLN A 173 6.90 27.70 -19.85
CA GLN A 173 5.84 26.72 -20.09
C GLN A 173 6.05 25.49 -19.19
N VAL A 174 4.98 24.71 -18.98
CA VAL A 174 5.08 23.41 -18.31
C VAL A 174 6.00 22.49 -19.13
N PRO A 175 7.08 21.94 -18.54
CA PRO A 175 8.02 21.09 -19.26
C PRO A 175 7.37 19.77 -19.66
N THR A 176 7.69 19.27 -20.85
CA THR A 176 7.20 18.01 -21.43
C THR A 176 8.31 16.98 -21.62
N THR A 177 9.57 17.40 -21.50
CA THR A 177 10.76 16.56 -21.58
C THR A 177 11.64 16.75 -20.34
N MET A 178 12.61 15.87 -20.14
CA MET A 178 13.59 16.00 -19.06
C MET A 178 14.50 17.19 -19.26
N ASP A 179 14.90 17.46 -20.50
CA ASP A 179 15.76 18.63 -20.84
C ASP A 179 15.00 19.95 -20.54
N GLU A 180 13.72 20.05 -20.91
CA GLU A 180 12.90 21.21 -20.57
C GLU A 180 12.69 21.34 -19.05
N LEU A 181 12.57 20.21 -18.33
CA LEU A 181 12.48 20.24 -16.86
C LEU A 181 13.76 20.79 -16.24
N GLU A 182 14.93 20.36 -16.73
CA GLU A 182 16.21 20.91 -16.28
C GLU A 182 16.31 22.42 -16.50
N GLU A 183 15.96 22.89 -17.71
CA GLU A 183 15.92 24.33 -18.02
C GLU A 183 15.01 25.10 -17.07
N VAL A 184 13.82 24.58 -16.80
CA VAL A 184 12.86 25.21 -15.86
C VAL A 184 13.42 25.23 -14.43
N LEU A 185 14.02 24.15 -13.95
CA LEU A 185 14.63 24.10 -12.61
C LEU A 185 15.82 25.05 -12.47
N ILE A 186 16.64 25.19 -13.51
CA ILE A 186 17.73 26.16 -13.56
C ILE A 186 17.16 27.59 -13.52
N ALA A 187 16.10 27.88 -14.27
CA ALA A 187 15.44 29.18 -14.25
C ALA A 187 14.81 29.49 -12.88
N PHE A 188 14.18 28.50 -12.23
CA PHE A 188 13.68 28.65 -10.87
C PHE A 188 14.80 28.95 -9.87
N LYS A 189 15.95 28.27 -10.01
CA LYS A 189 17.10 28.44 -9.11
C LYS A 189 17.78 29.81 -9.21
N ASN A 190 17.85 30.37 -10.44
CA ASN A 190 18.61 31.57 -10.71
C ASN A 190 17.75 32.84 -10.87
N GLY A 191 16.42 32.65 -10.95
CA GLY A 191 15.47 33.73 -11.05
C GLY A 191 14.95 34.20 -9.69
N ASP A 192 13.88 34.95 -9.71
CA ASP A 192 13.08 35.34 -8.55
C ASP A 192 11.61 34.96 -8.86
N PRO A 193 11.30 33.67 -8.95
CA PRO A 193 9.97 33.22 -9.35
C PRO A 193 8.89 33.52 -8.30
N ASN A 194 9.27 33.70 -7.03
CA ASN A 194 8.35 34.06 -5.96
C ASN A 194 8.13 35.58 -5.89
N GLY A 195 9.00 36.41 -6.51
CA GLY A 195 8.87 37.86 -6.62
C GLY A 195 9.19 38.63 -5.33
N ASN A 196 9.97 38.04 -4.42
CA ASN A 196 10.30 38.64 -3.13
C ASN A 196 11.54 39.54 -3.18
N GLY A 197 12.29 39.55 -4.30
CA GLY A 197 13.50 40.32 -4.51
C GLY A 197 14.78 39.62 -4.02
N ASP A 198 14.72 38.38 -3.56
CA ASP A 198 15.85 37.53 -3.16
C ASP A 198 15.94 36.33 -4.12
N THR A 199 16.99 36.21 -4.91
CA THR A 199 17.22 35.13 -5.87
C THR A 199 18.01 33.96 -5.26
N THR A 200 18.15 33.93 -3.94
CA THR A 200 18.98 32.93 -3.26
C THR A 200 18.19 31.95 -2.39
N ASP A 201 16.90 32.19 -2.21
CA ASP A 201 16.03 31.41 -1.31
C ASP A 201 15.18 30.35 -2.04
N GLU A 202 15.23 30.31 -3.37
CA GLU A 202 14.47 29.32 -4.13
C GLU A 202 15.00 27.89 -3.98
N ILE A 203 14.08 26.96 -3.71
CA ILE A 203 14.29 25.52 -3.78
C ILE A 203 13.53 25.02 -5.00
N PRO A 204 14.21 24.82 -6.15
CA PRO A 204 13.55 24.48 -7.41
C PRO A 204 12.90 23.11 -7.44
N LEU A 205 13.45 22.16 -6.66
CA LEU A 205 12.93 20.81 -6.58
C LEU A 205 13.12 20.25 -5.17
N ASP A 206 12.07 19.68 -4.61
CA ASP A 206 12.10 18.94 -3.34
C ASP A 206 11.29 17.64 -3.47
N PHE A 207 11.77 16.59 -2.81
CA PHE A 207 11.09 15.30 -2.75
C PHE A 207 11.55 14.50 -1.53
N SER A 208 10.67 13.60 -1.07
CA SER A 208 10.99 12.68 0.01
C SER A 208 11.79 11.48 -0.52
N GLY A 209 12.98 11.27 -0.01
CA GLY A 209 13.85 10.16 -0.37
C GLY A 209 14.62 10.38 -1.68
N PHE A 210 15.16 9.31 -2.25
CA PHE A 210 15.86 9.35 -3.53
C PHE A 210 14.87 9.32 -4.69
N PRO A 211 15.06 10.10 -5.78
CA PRO A 211 14.09 10.24 -6.85
C PRO A 211 14.03 9.07 -7.83
N THR A 212 14.20 7.85 -7.34
CA THR A 212 14.19 6.63 -8.18
C THR A 212 12.91 6.46 -9.00
N PHE A 213 11.81 7.07 -8.56
CA PHE A 213 10.56 7.08 -9.33
C PHE A 213 10.70 7.79 -10.69
N MET A 214 11.71 8.66 -10.87
CA MET A 214 12.01 9.31 -12.14
C MET A 214 12.75 8.40 -13.12
N LEU A 215 13.29 7.25 -12.67
CA LEU A 215 13.98 6.29 -13.54
C LEU A 215 13.12 5.84 -14.74
N ALA A 216 11.79 5.85 -14.57
CA ALA A 216 10.89 5.55 -15.68
C ALA A 216 11.05 6.52 -16.86
N CYS A 217 11.43 7.78 -16.62
CA CYS A 217 11.72 8.77 -17.66
C CYS A 217 12.97 8.40 -18.49
N PHE A 218 13.83 7.58 -17.93
CA PHE A 218 15.04 7.04 -18.56
C PHE A 218 14.82 5.61 -19.12
N GLY A 219 13.57 5.16 -19.17
CA GLY A 219 13.20 3.85 -19.74
C GLY A 219 13.49 2.66 -18.80
N VAL A 220 13.67 2.90 -17.50
CA VAL A 220 13.86 1.83 -16.51
C VAL A 220 12.56 1.64 -15.74
N PRO A 221 11.81 0.54 -15.98
CA PRO A 221 10.62 0.24 -15.18
C PRO A 221 11.05 -0.15 -13.76
N MET A 222 10.68 0.67 -12.80
CA MET A 222 10.99 0.38 -11.39
C MET A 222 9.80 -0.26 -10.71
N MET A 223 9.98 -1.48 -10.20
CA MET A 223 8.94 -2.19 -9.46
C MET A 223 9.10 -2.05 -7.95
N ASN A 224 10.35 -2.00 -7.45
CA ASN A 224 10.64 -1.89 -6.03
C ASN A 224 11.92 -1.07 -5.80
N GLU A 225 11.83 -0.02 -4.99
CA GLU A 225 12.97 0.85 -4.66
C GLU A 225 14.04 0.14 -3.83
N SER A 226 13.63 -0.77 -2.94
CA SER A 226 14.56 -1.39 -1.99
C SER A 226 15.49 -2.39 -2.65
N ASP A 227 15.00 -3.19 -3.57
CA ASP A 227 15.74 -4.32 -4.14
C ASP A 227 16.41 -3.94 -5.46
N GLY A 228 15.83 -3.00 -6.18
CA GLY A 228 16.34 -2.53 -7.47
C GLY A 228 16.09 -3.47 -8.64
N TYR A 229 15.31 -4.55 -8.44
CA TYR A 229 15.02 -5.51 -9.50
C TYR A 229 13.82 -5.07 -10.35
N PHE A 230 13.89 -5.38 -11.64
CA PHE A 230 12.80 -5.23 -12.60
C PHE A 230 12.86 -6.33 -13.65
N VAL A 231 11.76 -6.51 -14.38
CA VAL A 231 11.68 -7.50 -15.47
C VAL A 231 11.59 -6.76 -16.80
N GLU A 232 12.48 -7.10 -17.74
CA GLU A 232 12.48 -6.61 -19.12
C GLU A 232 12.75 -7.76 -20.06
N ASP A 233 11.92 -7.92 -21.07
CA ASP A 233 11.97 -9.04 -22.03
C ASP A 233 12.01 -10.44 -21.37
N GLY A 234 11.24 -10.61 -20.28
CA GLY A 234 11.17 -11.85 -19.51
C GLY A 234 12.43 -12.18 -18.70
N LYS A 235 13.37 -11.25 -18.57
CA LYS A 235 14.59 -11.40 -17.78
C LYS A 235 14.58 -10.48 -16.57
N VAL A 236 15.01 -11.00 -15.43
CA VAL A 236 15.23 -10.21 -14.23
C VAL A 236 16.54 -9.42 -14.40
N LYS A 237 16.45 -8.12 -14.20
CA LYS A 237 17.56 -7.17 -14.23
C LYS A 237 17.60 -6.37 -12.94
N ASN A 238 18.71 -5.69 -12.67
CA ASN A 238 18.83 -4.77 -11.55
C ASN A 238 19.21 -3.38 -12.10
N TYR A 239 18.43 -2.35 -11.77
CA TYR A 239 18.64 -1.00 -12.30
C TYR A 239 19.98 -0.41 -11.86
N ARG A 240 20.51 -0.79 -10.68
CA ARG A 240 21.78 -0.25 -10.14
C ARG A 240 23.00 -0.60 -10.99
N VAL A 241 22.89 -1.60 -11.86
CA VAL A 241 23.93 -2.00 -12.83
C VAL A 241 23.49 -1.82 -14.28
N ASP A 242 22.38 -1.14 -14.51
CA ASP A 242 21.88 -0.80 -15.83
C ASP A 242 22.52 0.49 -16.34
N GLU A 243 22.91 0.56 -17.61
CA GLU A 243 23.55 1.72 -18.19
C GLU A 243 22.68 2.99 -18.10
N ARG A 244 21.36 2.81 -18.17
CA ARG A 244 20.40 3.91 -18.06
C ARG A 244 20.44 4.58 -16.68
N TYR A 245 20.83 3.84 -15.62
CA TYR A 245 20.99 4.40 -14.28
C TYR A 245 22.18 5.36 -14.19
N THR A 246 23.22 5.18 -14.99
CA THR A 246 24.36 6.10 -15.01
C THR A 246 24.03 7.43 -15.71
N THR A 247 22.98 7.45 -16.54
CA THR A 247 22.48 8.67 -17.18
C THR A 247 21.54 9.45 -16.24
N PHE A 248 20.81 8.71 -15.40
CA PHE A 248 19.95 9.27 -14.35
C PHE A 248 20.77 9.97 -13.24
#